data_56893118867188197c529e126feb16d1
#
_entry.id   56893118867188197c529e126feb16d1
#
_cell.length_a   1.000
_cell.length_b   1.000
_cell.length_c   1.000
_cell.angle_alpha   90.00
_cell.angle_beta   90.00
_cell.angle_gamma   90.00
#
_symmetry.space_group_name_H-M   'P 1'
#
loop_
_entity.id
_entity.type
_entity.pdbx_description
1 polymer ?
#
loop_
_entity_poly.entity_id
_entity_poly.type
_entity_poly.pdbx_seq_one_letter_code
_entity_poly.pdbx_strand_id
1 'polypeptide(L)'
;MLFLYFYIMKNSPIGIFDSGIGGLTVAHAITKALPNENIIYFGDTKHLPYGEKSKEAIQTFSKKIIKFLIEKKCKIIVVACNSASSVADETVYRVSASTPIYNVIDPVVKEVIKICSDYNIGVIGTKATIG
;
A
#
# COMPACT_ATOMS: atom_id res chain seq x y z
N MET A 1 -1.01 -14.97 27.42
CA MET A 1 -1.04 -15.10 25.94
C MET A 1 -1.35 -13.78 25.22
N LEU A 2 -2.32 -13.01 25.65
CA LEU A 2 -2.67 -11.71 25.03
C LEU A 2 -1.52 -10.67 25.13
N PHE A 3 -0.86 -10.57 26.27
CA PHE A 3 0.26 -9.64 26.50
C PHE A 3 1.47 -9.93 25.60
N LEU A 4 1.79 -11.20 25.39
CA LEU A 4 2.86 -11.63 24.50
C LEU A 4 2.52 -11.31 23.01
N TYR A 5 1.26 -11.47 22.63
CA TYR A 5 0.78 -11.11 21.30
C TYR A 5 0.94 -9.61 21.03
N PHE A 6 0.53 -8.73 21.97
CA PHE A 6 0.71 -7.28 21.84
C PHE A 6 2.20 -6.88 21.81
N TYR A 7 3.06 -7.54 22.57
CA TYR A 7 4.50 -7.27 22.56
C TYR A 7 5.14 -7.65 21.23
N ILE A 8 4.79 -8.81 20.67
CA ILE A 8 5.27 -9.26 19.35
C ILE A 8 4.79 -8.29 18.26
N MET A 9 3.52 -7.91 18.28
CA MET A 9 2.95 -6.97 17.30
C MET A 9 3.60 -5.59 17.37
N LYS A 10 3.98 -5.11 18.56
CA LYS A 10 4.65 -3.81 18.73
C LYS A 10 5.99 -3.77 17.98
N ASN A 11 6.74 -4.85 17.98
CA ASN A 11 8.07 -4.92 17.37
C ASN A 11 8.05 -5.41 15.90
N SER A 12 6.89 -5.83 15.40
CA SER A 12 6.74 -6.26 14.01
C SER A 12 6.85 -5.08 13.05
N PRO A 13 7.47 -5.24 11.86
CA PRO A 13 7.68 -4.14 10.93
C PRO A 13 6.39 -3.69 10.23
N ILE A 14 6.41 -2.47 9.71
CA ILE A 14 5.47 -1.97 8.72
C ILE A 14 5.98 -2.40 7.34
N GLY A 15 5.18 -3.15 6.59
CA GLY A 15 5.48 -3.49 5.20
C GLY A 15 5.00 -2.38 4.26
N ILE A 16 5.84 -1.92 3.36
CA ILE A 16 5.48 -0.93 2.34
C ILE A 16 5.86 -1.51 0.99
N PHE A 17 4.96 -1.49 0.01
CA PHE A 17 5.35 -1.87 -1.33
C PHE A 17 4.92 -0.87 -2.41
N ASP A 18 5.73 -0.80 -3.45
CA ASP A 18 5.53 -0.02 -4.66
C ASP A 18 5.97 -0.81 -5.89
N SER A 19 5.54 -0.39 -7.06
CA SER A 19 6.00 -0.95 -8.33
C SER A 19 7.48 -0.63 -8.65
N GLY A 20 8.11 0.29 -7.91
CA GLY A 20 9.49 0.72 -8.16
C GLY A 20 10.09 1.48 -6.99
N ILE A 21 10.38 2.75 -7.21
CA ILE A 21 11.03 3.65 -6.23
C ILE A 21 10.17 4.85 -5.81
N GLY A 22 9.06 5.12 -6.50
CA GLY A 22 8.18 6.27 -6.20
C GLY A 22 7.60 6.23 -4.79
N GLY A 23 7.26 5.05 -4.31
CA GLY A 23 6.76 4.80 -2.96
C GLY A 23 7.75 5.10 -1.83
N LEU A 24 9.03 5.39 -2.13
CA LEU A 24 10.01 5.84 -1.13
C LEU A 24 9.60 7.18 -0.50
N THR A 25 8.83 8.01 -1.20
CA THR A 25 8.28 9.24 -0.63
C THR A 25 7.30 8.94 0.52
N VAL A 26 6.46 7.91 0.33
CA VAL A 26 5.53 7.42 1.36
C VAL A 26 6.31 6.79 2.51
N ALA A 27 7.31 5.95 2.21
CA ALA A 27 8.17 5.35 3.23
C ALA A 27 8.88 6.41 4.07
N HIS A 28 9.43 7.45 3.43
CA HIS A 28 10.07 8.57 4.13
C HIS A 28 9.09 9.31 5.06
N ALA A 29 7.87 9.60 4.59
CA ALA A 29 6.86 10.24 5.41
C ALA A 29 6.49 9.40 6.64
N ILE A 30 6.33 8.07 6.46
CA ILE A 30 6.06 7.14 7.56
C ILE A 30 7.23 7.11 8.55
N THR A 31 8.48 6.99 8.07
CA THR A 31 9.67 6.98 8.93
C THR A 31 9.79 8.26 9.75
N LYS A 32 9.48 9.41 9.13
CA LYS A 32 9.50 10.71 9.83
C LYS A 32 8.42 10.80 10.90
N ALA A 33 7.22 10.29 10.63
CA ALA A 33 6.09 10.32 11.57
C ALA A 33 6.22 9.27 12.68
N LEU A 34 6.84 8.12 12.38
CA LEU A 34 6.97 6.96 13.25
C LEU A 34 8.44 6.47 13.32
N PRO A 35 9.35 7.27 13.91
CA PRO A 35 10.79 7.03 13.81
C PRO A 35 11.27 5.76 14.53
N ASN A 36 10.46 5.19 15.42
CA ASN A 36 10.78 3.98 16.17
C ASN A 36 10.23 2.69 15.52
N GLU A 37 9.56 2.80 14.37
CA GLU A 37 9.02 1.64 13.67
C GLU A 37 10.04 1.04 12.70
N ASN A 38 10.11 -0.30 12.70
CA ASN A 38 10.86 -1.02 11.69
C ASN A 38 10.07 -1.03 10.37
N ILE A 39 10.74 -0.81 9.26
CA ILE A 39 10.11 -0.78 7.94
C ILE A 39 10.76 -1.82 7.03
N ILE A 40 9.93 -2.58 6.31
CA ILE A 40 10.33 -3.39 5.16
C ILE A 40 9.74 -2.74 3.92
N TYR A 41 10.59 -2.21 3.05
CA TYR A 41 10.18 -1.68 1.75
C TYR A 41 10.42 -2.70 0.65
N PHE A 42 9.41 -2.95 -0.19
CA PHE A 42 9.48 -3.81 -1.36
C PHE A 42 9.20 -2.98 -2.62
N GLY A 43 10.21 -2.77 -3.46
CA GLY A 43 10.06 -2.16 -4.79
C GLY A 43 10.07 -3.24 -5.86
N ASP A 44 8.97 -3.43 -6.59
CA ASP A 44 8.87 -4.43 -7.67
C ASP A 44 9.50 -3.92 -8.98
N THR A 45 10.79 -3.65 -8.93
CA THR A 45 11.56 -3.13 -10.07
C THR A 45 11.59 -4.08 -11.26
N LYS A 46 11.33 -5.38 -11.03
CA LYS A 46 11.28 -6.39 -12.10
C LYS A 46 10.10 -6.20 -13.05
N HIS A 47 8.96 -5.75 -12.54
CA HIS A 47 7.71 -5.69 -13.29
C HIS A 47 7.23 -4.25 -13.57
N LEU A 48 8.05 -3.24 -13.27
CA LEU A 48 7.70 -1.84 -13.60
C LEU A 48 7.66 -1.62 -15.13
N PRO A 49 6.93 -0.61 -15.62
CA PRO A 49 5.99 0.22 -14.88
C PRO A 49 4.60 -0.45 -14.76
N TYR A 50 3.95 -0.32 -13.61
CA TYR A 50 2.59 -0.87 -13.40
C TYR A 50 1.51 -0.08 -14.15
N GLY A 51 1.74 1.20 -14.41
CA GLY A 51 0.77 2.07 -15.07
C GLY A 51 0.32 1.65 -16.46
N GLU A 52 1.08 0.76 -17.12
CA GLU A 52 0.81 0.24 -18.46
C GLU A 52 0.32 -1.24 -18.47
N LYS A 53 0.23 -1.86 -17.28
CA LYS A 53 -0.15 -3.27 -17.15
C LYS A 53 -1.65 -3.44 -16.98
N SER A 54 -2.13 -4.65 -17.31
CA SER A 54 -3.53 -5.00 -17.06
C SER A 54 -3.81 -5.10 -15.56
N LYS A 55 -5.07 -4.88 -15.19
CA LYS A 55 -5.57 -5.01 -13.83
C LYS A 55 -5.19 -6.36 -13.21
N GLU A 56 -5.39 -7.44 -13.95
CA GLU A 56 -5.13 -8.82 -13.51
C GLU A 56 -3.64 -9.06 -13.23
N ALA A 57 -2.76 -8.49 -14.05
CA ALA A 57 -1.31 -8.59 -13.87
C ALA A 57 -0.89 -7.85 -12.57
N ILE A 58 -1.36 -6.61 -12.38
CA ILE A 58 -1.06 -5.81 -11.19
C ILE A 58 -1.59 -6.51 -9.93
N GLN A 59 -2.82 -7.03 -9.96
CA GLN A 59 -3.39 -7.77 -8.83
C GLN A 59 -2.58 -9.03 -8.50
N THR A 60 -2.11 -9.75 -9.53
CA THR A 60 -1.28 -10.95 -9.34
C THR A 60 0.04 -10.62 -8.66
N PHE A 61 0.71 -9.55 -9.10
CA PHE A 61 1.96 -9.10 -8.48
C PHE A 61 1.71 -8.61 -7.05
N SER A 62 0.70 -7.80 -6.84
CA SER A 62 0.33 -7.28 -5.51
C SER A 62 0.05 -8.41 -4.52
N LYS A 63 -0.71 -9.44 -4.91
CA LYS A 63 -0.98 -10.61 -4.06
C LYS A 63 0.29 -11.34 -3.64
N LYS A 64 1.26 -11.51 -4.54
CA LYS A 64 2.56 -12.16 -4.24
C LYS A 64 3.36 -11.33 -3.25
N ILE A 65 3.42 -10.01 -3.44
CA ILE A 65 4.17 -9.11 -2.55
C ILE A 65 3.52 -9.05 -1.17
N ILE A 66 2.19 -8.95 -1.11
CA ILE A 66 1.45 -8.96 0.16
C ILE A 66 1.74 -10.26 0.94
N LYS A 67 1.68 -11.43 0.28
CA LYS A 67 2.03 -12.71 0.92
C LYS A 67 3.44 -12.69 1.48
N PHE A 68 4.42 -12.22 0.70
CA PHE A 68 5.80 -12.08 1.16
C PHE A 68 5.91 -11.20 2.41
N LEU A 69 5.24 -10.05 2.43
CA LEU A 69 5.27 -9.15 3.59
C LEU A 69 4.58 -9.75 4.83
N ILE A 70 3.52 -10.55 4.64
CA ILE A 70 2.89 -11.32 5.71
C ILE A 70 3.85 -12.37 6.27
N GLU A 71 4.57 -13.10 5.41
CA GLU A 71 5.61 -14.06 5.82
C GLU A 71 6.73 -13.39 6.61
N LYS A 72 7.06 -12.13 6.29
CA LYS A 72 7.98 -11.28 7.05
C LYS A 72 7.41 -10.73 8.35
N LYS A 73 6.20 -11.16 8.75
CA LYS A 73 5.51 -10.77 9.99
C LYS A 73 5.23 -9.27 10.08
N CYS A 74 4.99 -8.62 8.95
CA CYS A 74 4.56 -7.23 8.95
C CYS A 74 3.22 -7.10 9.68
N LYS A 75 3.13 -6.15 10.62
CA LYS A 75 1.91 -5.86 11.39
C LYS A 75 0.88 -5.06 10.60
N ILE A 76 1.34 -4.29 9.62
CA ILE A 76 0.55 -3.46 8.72
C ILE A 76 1.23 -3.50 7.35
N ILE A 77 0.46 -3.43 6.28
CA ILE A 77 0.97 -3.31 4.91
C ILE A 77 0.43 -2.03 4.28
N VAL A 78 1.31 -1.24 3.68
CA VAL A 78 0.97 -0.01 2.94
C VAL A 78 1.25 -0.23 1.46
N VAL A 79 0.22 -0.09 0.64
CA VAL A 79 0.31 -0.09 -0.83
C VAL A 79 0.63 1.32 -1.28
N ALA A 80 1.92 1.62 -1.47
CA ALA A 80 2.41 2.96 -1.81
C ALA A 80 2.36 3.28 -3.30
N CYS A 81 1.98 2.31 -4.14
CA CYS A 81 1.82 2.46 -5.58
C CYS A 81 0.40 2.90 -5.91
N ASN A 82 0.22 4.04 -6.60
CA ASN A 82 -1.10 4.51 -7.04
C ASN A 82 -1.75 3.52 -8.01
N SER A 83 -1.02 2.99 -8.99
CA SER A 83 -1.55 2.01 -9.94
C SER A 83 -1.96 0.69 -9.28
N ALA A 84 -1.23 0.22 -8.26
CA ALA A 84 -1.63 -0.94 -7.49
C ALA A 84 -2.83 -0.64 -6.60
N SER A 85 -2.88 0.54 -5.98
CA SER A 85 -3.98 0.99 -5.12
C SER A 85 -5.31 1.11 -5.90
N SER A 86 -5.27 1.62 -7.13
CA SER A 86 -6.47 1.85 -7.94
C SER A 86 -7.14 0.56 -8.43
N VAL A 87 -6.37 -0.52 -8.62
CA VAL A 87 -6.88 -1.81 -9.09
C VAL A 87 -7.03 -2.85 -7.97
N ALA A 88 -6.59 -2.53 -6.75
CA ALA A 88 -6.73 -3.41 -5.61
C ALA A 88 -8.20 -3.48 -5.20
N ASP A 89 -8.78 -4.65 -5.36
CA ASP A 89 -10.13 -4.96 -4.90
C ASP A 89 -10.07 -5.87 -3.65
N GLU A 90 -11.23 -6.24 -3.15
CA GLU A 90 -11.33 -7.15 -2.01
C GLU A 90 -10.53 -8.45 -2.19
N THR A 91 -10.37 -8.94 -3.44
CA THR A 91 -9.64 -10.20 -3.68
C THR A 91 -8.15 -10.06 -3.42
N VAL A 92 -7.59 -8.84 -3.60
CA VAL A 92 -6.20 -8.52 -3.26
C VAL A 92 -6.05 -8.41 -1.74
N TYR A 93 -6.98 -7.73 -1.07
CA TYR A 93 -6.94 -7.52 0.37
C TYR A 93 -7.28 -8.77 1.19
N ARG A 94 -8.14 -9.66 0.68
CA ARG A 94 -8.49 -10.95 1.32
C ARG A 94 -7.33 -11.93 1.42
N VAL A 95 -6.23 -11.71 0.70
CA VAL A 95 -4.99 -12.49 0.88
C VAL A 95 -4.45 -12.35 2.29
N SER A 96 -4.76 -11.23 2.94
CA SER A 96 -4.43 -10.97 4.33
C SER A 96 -5.64 -11.23 5.22
N ALA A 97 -5.72 -12.41 5.83
CA ALA A 97 -6.81 -12.75 6.76
C ALA A 97 -6.79 -11.92 8.05
N SER A 98 -5.64 -11.36 8.44
CA SER A 98 -5.46 -10.69 9.75
C SER A 98 -4.56 -9.45 9.73
N THR A 99 -3.74 -9.25 8.70
CA THR A 99 -2.85 -8.08 8.61
C THR A 99 -3.58 -6.93 7.92
N PRO A 100 -3.77 -5.76 8.58
CA PRO A 100 -4.40 -4.60 7.96
C PRO A 100 -3.60 -4.12 6.74
N ILE A 101 -4.32 -3.81 5.66
CA ILE A 101 -3.74 -3.26 4.44
C ILE A 101 -4.33 -1.88 4.19
N TYR A 102 -3.48 -0.91 3.94
CA TYR A 102 -3.84 0.46 3.59
C TYR A 102 -3.29 0.81 2.22
N ASN A 103 -4.00 1.62 1.47
CA ASN A 103 -3.56 2.16 0.19
C ASN A 103 -3.39 3.68 0.26
N VAL A 104 -2.77 4.28 -0.75
CA VAL A 104 -2.51 5.72 -0.80
C VAL A 104 -3.63 6.54 -1.45
N ILE A 105 -4.64 5.90 -2.01
CA ILE A 105 -5.77 6.58 -2.67
C ILE A 105 -6.87 6.92 -1.66
N ASP A 106 -7.32 5.95 -0.87
CA ASP A 106 -8.47 6.11 0.03
C ASP A 106 -8.34 7.29 1.01
N PRO A 107 -7.18 7.53 1.65
CA PRO A 107 -7.03 8.68 2.54
C PRO A 107 -7.19 10.02 1.80
N VAL A 108 -6.65 10.11 0.58
CA VAL A 108 -6.74 11.33 -0.25
C VAL A 108 -8.19 11.57 -0.67
N VAL A 109 -8.89 10.54 -1.16
CA VAL A 109 -10.30 10.63 -1.55
C VAL A 109 -11.18 11.08 -0.38
N LYS A 110 -10.97 10.49 0.81
CA LYS A 110 -11.70 10.90 2.03
C LYS A 110 -11.47 12.36 2.38
N GLU A 111 -10.25 12.85 2.22
CA GLU A 111 -9.95 14.25 2.52
C GLU A 111 -10.53 15.20 1.47
N VAL A 112 -10.41 14.86 0.18
CA VAL A 112 -11.01 15.64 -0.92
C VAL A 112 -12.52 15.79 -0.76
N ILE A 113 -13.25 14.72 -0.42
CA ILE A 113 -14.70 14.77 -0.19
C ILE A 113 -15.07 15.77 0.92
N LYS A 114 -14.26 15.87 1.96
CA LYS A 114 -14.53 16.83 3.06
C LYS A 114 -14.35 18.29 2.65
N ILE A 115 -13.37 18.57 1.77
CA ILE A 115 -12.92 19.94 1.49
C ILE A 115 -13.58 20.47 0.21
N CYS A 116 -13.94 19.63 -0.73
CA CYS A 116 -14.24 20.00 -2.12
C CYS A 116 -15.67 19.65 -2.55
N SER A 117 -16.67 19.74 -1.66
CA SER A 117 -18.07 19.43 -1.99
C SER A 117 -18.63 20.23 -3.17
N ASP A 118 -18.14 21.46 -3.39
CA ASP A 118 -18.66 22.40 -4.38
C ASP A 118 -17.63 22.79 -5.46
N TYR A 119 -16.51 22.06 -5.59
CA TYR A 119 -15.45 22.40 -6.52
C TYR A 119 -15.26 21.35 -7.62
N ASN A 120 -14.85 21.78 -8.80
CA ASN A 120 -14.37 20.89 -9.83
C ASN A 120 -12.97 20.39 -9.46
N ILE A 121 -12.79 19.08 -9.47
CA ILE A 121 -11.54 18.44 -9.09
C ILE A 121 -10.87 17.86 -10.33
N GLY A 122 -9.63 18.28 -10.59
CA GLY A 122 -8.79 17.66 -11.62
C GLY A 122 -8.00 16.49 -11.05
N VAL A 123 -8.01 15.34 -11.75
CA VAL A 123 -7.22 14.16 -11.40
C VAL A 123 -6.24 13.86 -12.52
N ILE A 124 -4.97 13.66 -12.15
CA ILE A 124 -3.92 13.20 -13.07
C ILE A 124 -3.35 11.88 -12.56
N GLY A 125 -3.10 10.95 -13.48
CA GLY A 125 -2.57 9.64 -13.12
C GLY A 125 -2.17 8.82 -14.34
N THR A 126 -1.66 7.62 -14.09
CA THR A 126 -1.39 6.65 -15.17
C THR A 126 -2.70 6.06 -15.70
N LYS A 127 -2.64 5.40 -16.88
CA LYS A 127 -3.78 4.70 -17.46
C LYS A 127 -4.41 3.71 -16.47
N ALA A 128 -3.59 2.96 -15.73
CA ALA A 128 -4.09 2.01 -14.71
C ALA A 128 -4.76 2.72 -13.51
N THR A 129 -4.45 4.01 -13.26
CA THR A 129 -5.01 4.76 -12.12
C THR A 129 -6.34 5.42 -12.45
N ILE A 130 -6.53 5.92 -13.68
CA ILE A 130 -7.68 6.74 -14.08
C ILE A 130 -8.53 6.14 -15.21
N GLY A 131 -8.11 5.01 -15.79
CA GLY A 131 -8.73 4.33 -16.95
C GLY A 131 -9.84 3.35 -16.66
#